data_60f93e677b089eff04dcf65c6a2a60cb
#
_entry.id   60f93e677b089eff04dcf65c6a2a60cb
#
_cell.length_a   1.000
_cell.length_b   1.000
_cell.length_c   1.000
_cell.angle_alpha   90.00
_cell.angle_beta   90.00
_cell.angle_gamma   90.00
#
_symmetry.space_group_name_H-M   'P 1'
#
loop_
_entity.id
_entity.type
_entity.pdbx_description
1 polymer ?
#
loop_
_entity_poly.entity_id
_entity_poly.type
_entity_poly.pdbx_seq_one_letter_code
_entity_poly.pdbx_strand_id
1 'polypeptide(L)'
;MKRKITFLGIFFIAIVVFAQGSGGTNAKYEERYLIDMPTAGIMTKGYSAVSMDVMPDGVVMSKIEVGIYDGFSFGISYGGSNIIGSGQIDWYKLPGINVRVRVMDETVLLPALTLGFDSQGKGEYYSDLERYQIKSPGFFAAGSKNFEFLGYFSVHGMINYTLERKDGDKNLNLGFGFEKTVGGKVSIVGEYDFAFNDHVGSALGKGNGYLNLGARWSVGDGLTLGLNLRDLLDNKRFDSNHADRGIFVEYVKPVF
;
A
#
# COMPACT_ATOMS: atom_id res chain seq x y z
N MET A 1 55.07 -29.41 29.41
CA MET A 1 53.69 -29.62 28.88
C MET A 1 53.29 -28.41 28.04
N LYS A 2 53.30 -28.53 26.69
CA LYS A 2 52.87 -27.47 25.77
C LYS A 2 51.43 -27.73 25.41
N ARG A 3 50.48 -26.86 25.87
CA ARG A 3 49.07 -26.91 25.49
C ARG A 3 48.94 -26.38 24.04
N LYS A 4 48.48 -27.22 23.12
CA LYS A 4 48.05 -26.83 21.77
C LYS A 4 46.62 -26.26 21.89
N ILE A 5 46.44 -24.99 21.56
CA ILE A 5 45.13 -24.35 21.38
C ILE A 5 44.72 -24.59 19.95
N THR A 6 43.71 -25.44 19.76
CA THR A 6 43.09 -25.69 18.46
C THR A 6 42.04 -24.60 18.25
N PHE A 7 42.27 -23.69 17.32
CA PHE A 7 41.27 -22.73 16.87
C PHE A 7 40.25 -23.46 15.94
N LEU A 8 39.05 -23.65 16.45
CA LEU A 8 37.94 -24.14 15.66
C LEU A 8 37.33 -22.95 14.88
N GLY A 9 37.74 -22.82 13.61
CA GLY A 9 37.14 -21.81 12.71
C GLY A 9 35.71 -22.19 12.38
N ILE A 10 34.75 -21.45 12.94
CA ILE A 10 33.33 -21.54 12.53
C ILE A 10 33.21 -20.83 11.19
N PHE A 11 33.11 -21.59 10.09
CA PHE A 11 32.74 -21.08 8.79
C PHE A 11 31.26 -20.75 8.81
N PHE A 12 30.92 -19.47 8.93
CA PHE A 12 29.58 -18.99 8.61
C PHE A 12 29.40 -19.03 7.09
N ILE A 13 28.71 -20.04 6.59
CA ILE A 13 28.20 -20.01 5.22
C ILE A 13 27.03 -19.01 5.24
N ALA A 14 27.29 -17.78 4.80
CA ALA A 14 26.24 -16.81 4.53
C ALA A 14 25.47 -17.30 3.29
N ILE A 15 24.36 -17.98 3.51
CA ILE A 15 23.38 -18.24 2.45
C ILE A 15 22.76 -16.87 2.13
N VAL A 16 23.14 -16.30 0.99
CA VAL A 16 22.52 -15.08 0.47
C VAL A 16 21.13 -15.48 -0.03
N VAL A 17 20.15 -15.41 0.84
CA VAL A 17 18.74 -15.57 0.48
C VAL A 17 18.30 -14.23 -0.10
N PHE A 18 18.15 -14.17 -1.42
CA PHE A 18 17.58 -12.99 -2.08
C PHE A 18 16.11 -12.86 -1.67
N ALA A 19 15.75 -11.72 -1.11
CA ALA A 19 14.35 -11.37 -0.92
C ALA A 19 13.68 -11.21 -2.31
N GLN A 20 12.45 -11.68 -2.45
CA GLN A 20 11.72 -11.69 -3.72
C GLN A 20 10.34 -11.04 -3.57
N GLY A 21 10.13 -10.22 -2.54
CA GLY A 21 8.91 -9.46 -2.32
C GLY A 21 9.03 -8.02 -2.81
N SER A 22 8.21 -7.13 -2.25
CA SER A 22 8.17 -5.68 -2.54
C SER A 22 8.91 -4.82 -1.52
N GLY A 23 9.53 -5.38 -0.47
CA GLY A 23 10.25 -4.64 0.58
C GLY A 23 11.75 -4.91 0.60
N GLY A 24 12.56 -3.92 1.00
CA GLY A 24 14.01 -3.99 1.13
C GLY A 24 14.79 -3.77 -0.18
N THR A 25 16.12 -3.68 -0.10
CA THR A 25 16.97 -3.41 -1.27
C THR A 25 17.00 -4.55 -2.30
N ASN A 26 16.57 -5.75 -1.91
CA ASN A 26 16.48 -6.90 -2.80
C ASN A 26 15.06 -7.14 -3.33
N ALA A 27 14.17 -6.16 -3.21
CA ALA A 27 12.82 -6.23 -3.77
C ALA A 27 12.87 -6.44 -5.29
N LYS A 28 12.01 -7.33 -5.80
CA LYS A 28 11.86 -7.60 -7.24
C LYS A 28 10.60 -6.95 -7.82
N TYR A 29 9.66 -6.58 -6.98
CA TYR A 29 8.37 -6.05 -7.38
C TYR A 29 8.23 -4.63 -6.87
N GLU A 30 7.68 -3.76 -7.72
CA GLU A 30 7.39 -2.39 -7.36
C GLU A 30 6.26 -2.33 -6.33
N GLU A 31 6.44 -1.49 -5.30
CA GLU A 31 5.37 -1.15 -4.37
C GLU A 31 4.30 -0.34 -5.11
N ARG A 32 3.06 -0.86 -5.18
CA ARG A 32 1.94 -0.22 -5.91
C ARG A 32 1.10 0.68 -5.02
N TYR A 33 1.15 0.43 -3.72
CA TYR A 33 0.57 1.26 -2.67
C TYR A 33 1.56 1.35 -1.52
N LEU A 34 1.78 2.52 -0.97
CA LEU A 34 2.54 2.63 0.28
C LEU A 34 1.74 1.98 1.43
N ILE A 35 0.66 2.60 1.84
CA ILE A 35 -0.34 2.06 2.76
C ILE A 35 -1.72 2.16 2.10
N ASP A 36 -2.22 3.38 1.92
CA ASP A 36 -3.49 3.67 1.26
C ASP A 36 -3.29 4.49 -0.04
N MET A 37 -2.15 5.19 -0.15
CA MET A 37 -1.79 6.03 -1.28
C MET A 37 -1.20 5.21 -2.43
N PRO A 38 -1.75 5.27 -3.65
CA PRO A 38 -1.15 4.67 -4.83
C PRO A 38 0.18 5.34 -5.20
N THR A 39 1.12 4.53 -5.64
CA THR A 39 2.41 4.95 -6.21
C THR A 39 2.39 4.85 -7.73
N ALA A 40 3.49 5.19 -8.39
CA ALA A 40 3.65 4.87 -9.81
C ALA A 40 3.93 3.38 -10.09
N GLY A 41 4.09 2.54 -9.06
CA GLY A 41 4.34 1.10 -9.22
C GLY A 41 3.28 0.40 -10.06
N ILE A 42 3.70 -0.61 -10.81
CA ILE A 42 2.84 -1.41 -11.69
C ILE A 42 3.15 -2.90 -11.53
N MET A 43 2.16 -3.75 -11.74
CA MET A 43 2.39 -5.19 -11.77
C MET A 43 3.09 -5.58 -13.07
N THR A 44 4.21 -6.28 -12.93
CA THR A 44 4.99 -6.78 -14.08
C THR A 44 4.16 -7.73 -14.93
N LYS A 45 4.26 -7.60 -16.25
CA LYS A 45 3.59 -8.50 -17.20
C LYS A 45 3.87 -9.98 -16.90
N GLY A 46 2.80 -10.79 -16.92
CA GLY A 46 2.89 -12.23 -16.64
C GLY A 46 2.94 -12.57 -15.16
N TYR A 47 2.83 -11.59 -14.27
CA TYR A 47 2.77 -11.79 -12.82
C TYR A 47 1.40 -11.42 -12.27
N SER A 48 1.05 -12.05 -11.16
CA SER A 48 -0.12 -11.66 -10.36
C SER A 48 0.28 -11.45 -8.91
N ALA A 49 -0.42 -10.54 -8.26
CA ALA A 49 -0.38 -10.35 -6.81
C ALA A 49 -1.74 -10.68 -6.21
N VAL A 50 -1.72 -11.41 -5.10
CA VAL A 50 -2.87 -11.50 -4.19
C VAL A 50 -2.47 -10.78 -2.92
N SER A 51 -3.25 -9.79 -2.52
CA SER A 51 -3.01 -9.05 -1.28
C SER A 51 -4.23 -9.08 -0.38
N MET A 52 -3.98 -8.91 0.92
CA MET A 52 -4.99 -8.84 1.96
C MET A 52 -4.60 -7.75 2.97
N ASP A 53 -5.54 -6.86 3.24
CA ASP A 53 -5.48 -5.89 4.34
C ASP A 53 -6.44 -6.31 5.44
N VAL A 54 -5.94 -6.42 6.66
CA VAL A 54 -6.73 -6.58 7.88
C VAL A 54 -6.65 -5.27 8.66
N MET A 55 -7.79 -4.67 8.92
CA MET A 55 -7.93 -3.35 9.51
C MET A 55 -8.82 -3.40 10.76
N PRO A 56 -8.93 -2.32 11.54
CA PRO A 56 -9.87 -2.22 12.65
C PRO A 56 -11.31 -2.58 12.26
N ASP A 57 -12.16 -2.76 13.23
CA ASP A 57 -13.59 -3.12 13.07
C ASP A 57 -13.81 -4.45 12.31
N GLY A 58 -12.79 -5.34 12.41
CA GLY A 58 -12.81 -6.63 11.74
C GLY A 58 -12.87 -6.55 10.23
N VAL A 59 -12.44 -5.43 9.66
CA VAL A 59 -12.40 -5.25 8.20
C VAL A 59 -11.32 -6.13 7.60
N VAL A 60 -11.71 -6.91 6.61
CA VAL A 60 -10.79 -7.67 5.75
C VAL A 60 -11.07 -7.33 4.30
N MET A 61 -10.07 -6.89 3.60
CA MET A 61 -10.13 -6.60 2.17
C MET A 61 -9.07 -7.41 1.43
N SER A 62 -9.49 -8.11 0.39
CA SER A 62 -8.59 -8.84 -0.51
C SER A 62 -8.58 -8.22 -1.89
N LYS A 63 -7.43 -8.28 -2.56
CA LYS A 63 -7.24 -7.77 -3.92
C LYS A 63 -6.43 -8.77 -4.72
N ILE A 64 -6.81 -8.96 -5.97
CA ILE A 64 -6.03 -9.68 -6.98
C ILE A 64 -5.69 -8.68 -8.07
N GLU A 65 -4.42 -8.57 -8.43
CA GLU A 65 -3.93 -7.71 -9.51
C GLU A 65 -3.04 -8.51 -10.46
N VAL A 66 -3.19 -8.30 -11.76
CA VAL A 66 -2.46 -9.01 -12.82
C VAL A 66 -1.82 -8.01 -13.77
N GLY A 67 -0.54 -8.20 -14.09
CA GLY A 67 0.15 -7.50 -15.16
C GLY A 67 -0.18 -8.17 -16.51
N ILE A 68 -1.00 -7.51 -17.32
CA ILE A 68 -1.51 -8.06 -18.59
C ILE A 68 -0.55 -7.73 -19.73
N TYR A 69 -0.11 -6.49 -19.79
CA TYR A 69 0.86 -6.00 -20.78
C TYR A 69 1.96 -5.21 -20.08
N ASP A 70 3.06 -4.96 -20.79
CA ASP A 70 4.09 -4.05 -20.31
C ASP A 70 3.47 -2.67 -20.09
N GLY A 71 3.57 -2.17 -18.87
CA GLY A 71 2.98 -0.90 -18.48
C GLY A 71 1.46 -0.92 -18.25
N PHE A 72 0.79 -2.09 -18.20
CA PHE A 72 -0.65 -2.17 -17.93
C PHE A 72 -0.97 -3.29 -16.93
N SER A 73 -1.66 -2.93 -15.84
CA SER A 73 -2.21 -3.90 -14.89
C SER A 73 -3.68 -3.65 -14.58
N PHE A 74 -4.35 -4.73 -14.22
CA PHE A 74 -5.76 -4.75 -13.84
C PHE A 74 -5.94 -5.56 -12.56
N GLY A 75 -6.84 -5.10 -11.69
CA GLY A 75 -7.13 -5.79 -10.43
C GLY A 75 -8.60 -5.69 -10.04
N ILE A 76 -9.00 -6.63 -9.20
CA ILE A 76 -10.32 -6.67 -8.54
C ILE A 76 -10.09 -6.83 -7.06
N SER A 77 -10.89 -6.12 -6.25
CA SER A 77 -10.87 -6.20 -4.80
C SER A 77 -12.27 -6.43 -4.25
N TYR A 78 -12.33 -7.08 -3.08
CA TYR A 78 -13.58 -7.27 -2.35
C TYR A 78 -13.29 -7.48 -0.86
N GLY A 79 -14.26 -7.17 -0.02
CA GLY A 79 -14.14 -7.31 1.42
C GLY A 79 -15.40 -6.92 2.16
N GLY A 80 -15.25 -6.64 3.44
CA GLY A 80 -16.34 -6.22 4.33
C GLY A 80 -15.83 -5.92 5.72
N SER A 81 -16.69 -5.42 6.57
CA SER A 81 -16.46 -5.23 8.01
C SER A 81 -17.06 -6.38 8.82
N ASN A 82 -16.63 -6.49 10.08
CA ASN A 82 -17.00 -7.59 10.99
C ASN A 82 -16.67 -9.00 10.48
N ILE A 83 -15.74 -9.14 9.52
CA ILE A 83 -15.29 -10.47 9.07
C ILE A 83 -14.47 -11.15 10.18
N ILE A 84 -13.66 -10.38 10.89
CA ILE A 84 -12.95 -10.83 12.09
C ILE A 84 -13.66 -10.22 13.30
N GLY A 85 -14.22 -11.06 14.16
CA GLY A 85 -14.94 -10.62 15.35
C GLY A 85 -16.24 -11.39 15.58
N SER A 86 -17.20 -10.73 16.20
CA SER A 86 -18.52 -11.29 16.49
C SER A 86 -19.61 -10.38 15.90
N GLY A 87 -20.64 -10.96 15.30
CA GLY A 87 -21.75 -10.22 14.73
C GLY A 87 -22.01 -10.61 13.27
N GLN A 88 -22.87 -9.85 12.62
CA GLN A 88 -23.17 -10.03 11.21
C GLN A 88 -22.10 -9.38 10.36
N ILE A 89 -21.62 -10.10 9.35
CA ILE A 89 -20.66 -9.55 8.38
C ILE A 89 -21.40 -8.53 7.50
N ASP A 90 -20.79 -7.38 7.35
CA ASP A 90 -21.27 -6.32 6.46
C ASP A 90 -20.37 -6.26 5.21
N TRP A 91 -20.86 -6.89 4.13
CA TRP A 91 -20.12 -7.00 2.88
C TRP A 91 -20.16 -5.69 2.10
N TYR A 92 -19.06 -5.37 1.43
CA TYR A 92 -19.03 -4.25 0.50
C TYR A 92 -20.09 -4.41 -0.60
N LYS A 93 -20.71 -3.30 -0.97
CA LYS A 93 -21.83 -3.29 -1.92
C LYS A 93 -21.45 -3.84 -3.31
N LEU A 94 -20.25 -3.52 -3.77
CA LEU A 94 -19.73 -3.93 -5.07
C LEU A 94 -18.25 -4.30 -4.94
N PRO A 95 -17.74 -5.19 -5.80
CA PRO A 95 -16.29 -5.37 -5.97
C PRO A 95 -15.64 -4.08 -6.47
N GLY A 96 -14.46 -3.77 -5.92
CA GLY A 96 -13.62 -2.70 -6.41
C GLY A 96 -12.87 -3.11 -7.67
N ILE A 97 -12.64 -2.16 -8.55
CA ILE A 97 -11.88 -2.32 -9.79
C ILE A 97 -10.65 -1.41 -9.71
N ASN A 98 -9.50 -1.96 -10.06
CA ASN A 98 -8.25 -1.23 -10.17
C ASN A 98 -7.68 -1.37 -11.59
N VAL A 99 -7.31 -0.26 -12.19
CA VAL A 99 -6.65 -0.20 -13.50
C VAL A 99 -5.46 0.73 -13.39
N ARG A 100 -4.31 0.33 -13.94
CA ARG A 100 -3.10 1.15 -13.95
C ARG A 100 -2.45 1.12 -15.33
N VAL A 101 -1.98 2.27 -15.76
CA VAL A 101 -1.23 2.46 -17.01
C VAL A 101 0.02 3.26 -16.70
N ARG A 102 1.19 2.68 -16.92
CA ARG A 102 2.48 3.36 -16.87
C ARG A 102 2.60 4.25 -18.10
N VAL A 103 2.67 5.55 -17.89
CA VAL A 103 2.80 6.54 -18.96
C VAL A 103 4.26 6.83 -19.26
N MET A 104 5.09 6.81 -18.24
CA MET A 104 6.52 7.12 -18.33
C MET A 104 7.32 6.30 -17.32
N ASP A 105 8.37 5.68 -17.79
CA ASP A 105 9.32 4.99 -16.91
C ASP A 105 10.25 5.98 -16.23
N GLU A 106 10.75 5.59 -15.06
CA GLU A 106 11.76 6.37 -14.37
C GLU A 106 13.05 6.48 -15.19
N THR A 107 13.60 7.68 -15.26
CA THR A 107 14.91 7.96 -15.81
C THR A 107 15.79 8.64 -14.75
N VAL A 108 17.05 8.94 -15.05
CA VAL A 108 17.92 9.67 -14.12
C VAL A 108 17.31 11.03 -13.72
N LEU A 109 16.64 11.73 -14.64
CA LEU A 109 16.08 13.06 -14.40
C LEU A 109 14.59 13.06 -14.08
N LEU A 110 13.81 12.16 -14.70
CA LEU A 110 12.35 12.16 -14.61
C LEU A 110 11.85 11.03 -13.72
N PRO A 111 10.78 11.26 -12.92
CA PRO A 111 10.13 10.21 -12.16
C PRO A 111 9.37 9.25 -13.09
N ALA A 112 9.09 8.03 -12.61
CA ALA A 112 8.06 7.20 -13.21
C ALA A 112 6.70 7.88 -13.03
N LEU A 113 5.80 7.76 -14.02
CA LEU A 113 4.45 8.28 -13.99
C LEU A 113 3.43 7.21 -14.37
N THR A 114 2.43 7.02 -13.54
CA THR A 114 1.32 6.08 -13.75
C THR A 114 -0.01 6.83 -13.61
N LEU A 115 -0.90 6.60 -14.56
CA LEU A 115 -2.31 6.97 -14.45
C LEU A 115 -3.11 5.74 -14.05
N GLY A 116 -4.15 5.93 -13.26
CA GLY A 116 -4.97 4.80 -12.85
C GLY A 116 -6.35 5.19 -12.37
N PHE A 117 -7.11 4.15 -12.10
CA PHE A 117 -8.42 4.21 -11.47
C PHE A 117 -8.50 3.10 -10.42
N ASP A 118 -8.93 3.44 -9.22
CA ASP A 118 -9.25 2.45 -8.19
C ASP A 118 -10.51 2.88 -7.45
N SER A 119 -11.55 2.05 -7.52
CA SER A 119 -12.84 2.29 -6.86
C SER A 119 -12.90 1.71 -5.45
N GLN A 120 -11.81 1.09 -4.95
CA GLN A 120 -11.76 0.50 -3.62
C GLN A 120 -11.18 1.49 -2.61
N GLY A 121 -12.01 1.90 -1.66
CA GLY A 121 -11.57 2.63 -0.48
C GLY A 121 -11.14 1.69 0.65
N LYS A 122 -10.91 2.24 1.84
CA LYS A 122 -10.43 1.50 3.02
C LYS A 122 -11.38 1.66 4.21
N GLY A 123 -11.39 0.64 5.06
CA GLY A 123 -12.25 0.62 6.25
C GLY A 123 -13.68 0.21 5.92
N GLU A 124 -14.61 0.58 6.80
CA GLU A 124 -16.04 0.31 6.67
C GLU A 124 -16.68 1.06 5.50
N TYR A 125 -17.73 0.49 4.90
CA TYR A 125 -18.50 1.15 3.85
C TYR A 125 -19.80 1.74 4.41
N TYR A 126 -19.96 3.05 4.30
CA TYR A 126 -21.13 3.81 4.75
C TYR A 126 -22.16 3.93 3.62
N SER A 127 -23.18 3.10 3.66
CA SER A 127 -24.21 3.01 2.60
C SER A 127 -24.98 4.31 2.39
N ASP A 128 -25.23 5.08 3.46
CA ASP A 128 -25.95 6.35 3.40
C ASP A 128 -25.16 7.44 2.66
N LEU A 129 -23.84 7.42 2.79
CA LEU A 129 -22.91 8.33 2.15
C LEU A 129 -22.33 7.78 0.85
N GLU A 130 -22.61 6.50 0.54
CA GLU A 130 -22.06 5.76 -0.61
C GLU A 130 -20.54 5.90 -0.72
N ARG A 131 -19.84 5.73 0.44
CA ARG A 131 -18.40 5.85 0.51
C ARG A 131 -17.78 4.92 1.55
N TYR A 132 -16.49 4.66 1.39
CA TYR A 132 -15.68 4.03 2.43
C TYR A 132 -15.28 5.03 3.51
N GLN A 133 -14.83 4.53 4.66
CA GLN A 133 -14.27 5.35 5.75
C GLN A 133 -13.12 6.22 5.25
N ILE A 134 -12.15 5.64 4.55
CA ILE A 134 -11.15 6.35 3.74
C ILE A 134 -11.58 6.20 2.28
N LYS A 135 -11.83 7.31 1.61
CA LYS A 135 -12.32 7.33 0.23
C LYS A 135 -11.39 6.56 -0.71
N SER A 136 -11.99 5.92 -1.71
CA SER A 136 -11.22 5.34 -2.81
C SER A 136 -10.42 6.42 -3.55
N PRO A 137 -9.26 6.07 -4.12
CA PRO A 137 -8.51 7.01 -4.95
C PRO A 137 -9.33 7.56 -6.13
N GLY A 138 -10.25 6.75 -6.70
CA GLY A 138 -10.91 7.10 -7.94
C GLY A 138 -9.93 7.20 -9.10
N PHE A 139 -10.02 8.23 -9.92
CA PHE A 139 -8.99 8.53 -10.92
C PHE A 139 -7.78 9.15 -10.25
N PHE A 140 -6.59 8.66 -10.59
CA PHE A 140 -5.35 9.18 -10.01
C PHE A 140 -4.22 9.28 -11.03
N ALA A 141 -3.30 10.20 -10.75
CA ALA A 141 -1.96 10.24 -11.33
C ALA A 141 -0.95 10.13 -10.20
N ALA A 142 0.00 9.21 -10.33
CA ALA A 142 1.03 8.99 -9.31
C ALA A 142 2.42 9.04 -9.94
N GLY A 143 3.32 9.76 -9.27
CA GLY A 143 4.73 9.86 -9.63
C GLY A 143 5.61 9.19 -8.57
N SER A 144 6.69 8.52 -9.00
CA SER A 144 7.65 7.88 -8.10
C SER A 144 9.08 8.11 -8.57
N LYS A 145 9.97 8.44 -7.63
CA LYS A 145 11.37 8.67 -7.89
C LYS A 145 12.24 7.98 -6.85
N ASN A 146 13.21 7.19 -7.33
CA ASN A 146 14.13 6.44 -6.49
C ASN A 146 15.50 7.14 -6.42
N PHE A 147 16.07 7.12 -5.21
CA PHE A 147 17.40 7.64 -4.91
C PHE A 147 18.21 6.57 -4.19
N GLU A 148 19.47 6.44 -4.57
CA GLU A 148 20.40 5.58 -3.84
C GLU A 148 20.97 6.36 -2.65
N PHE A 149 20.55 5.99 -1.44
CA PHE A 149 21.03 6.60 -0.21
C PHE A 149 21.00 5.56 0.93
N LEU A 150 22.15 4.99 1.28
CA LEU A 150 22.27 3.91 2.25
C LEU A 150 21.23 2.79 2.00
N GLY A 151 21.25 2.22 0.81
CA GLY A 151 20.15 1.45 0.20
C GLY A 151 19.32 2.36 -0.70
N TYR A 152 18.00 2.16 -0.78
CA TYR A 152 17.12 3.02 -1.58
C TYR A 152 16.25 3.90 -0.70
N PHE A 153 16.03 5.12 -1.19
CA PHE A 153 15.04 6.06 -0.68
C PHE A 153 14.17 6.49 -1.84
N SER A 154 12.89 6.18 -1.77
CA SER A 154 11.92 6.49 -2.81
C SER A 154 10.96 7.56 -2.31
N VAL A 155 10.62 8.50 -3.18
CA VAL A 155 9.59 9.51 -2.93
C VAL A 155 8.45 9.34 -3.91
N HIS A 156 7.24 9.55 -3.42
CA HIS A 156 6.01 9.34 -4.17
C HIS A 156 5.09 10.53 -4.00
N GLY A 157 4.41 10.90 -5.07
CA GLY A 157 3.37 11.91 -5.06
C GLY A 157 2.14 11.43 -5.80
N MET A 158 0.96 11.83 -5.36
CA MET A 158 -0.31 11.47 -5.98
C MET A 158 -1.22 12.70 -6.05
N ILE A 159 -1.96 12.80 -7.14
CA ILE A 159 -3.18 13.60 -7.25
C ILE A 159 -4.31 12.68 -7.62
N ASN A 160 -5.47 12.83 -6.97
CA ASN A 160 -6.60 11.96 -7.25
C ASN A 160 -7.96 12.68 -7.16
N TYR A 161 -8.95 12.06 -7.79
CA TYR A 161 -10.34 12.50 -7.81
C TYR A 161 -11.27 11.31 -7.62
N THR A 162 -11.80 11.18 -6.42
CA THR A 162 -12.73 10.11 -6.07
C THR A 162 -14.11 10.28 -6.69
N LEU A 163 -14.80 9.17 -6.91
CA LEU A 163 -16.22 9.17 -7.31
C LEU A 163 -17.17 9.14 -6.09
N GLU A 164 -16.65 8.99 -4.88
CA GLU A 164 -17.40 8.98 -3.62
C GLU A 164 -17.68 10.42 -3.16
N ARG A 165 -18.75 11.02 -3.68
CA ARG A 165 -19.04 12.46 -3.57
C ARG A 165 -20.38 12.78 -2.93
N LYS A 166 -21.09 11.77 -2.43
CA LYS A 166 -22.43 11.96 -1.82
C LYS A 166 -22.38 12.70 -0.49
N ASP A 167 -21.23 12.69 0.18
CA ASP A 167 -20.96 13.47 1.39
C ASP A 167 -20.87 14.99 1.14
N GLY A 168 -20.87 15.43 -0.11
CA GLY A 168 -20.81 16.83 -0.52
C GLY A 168 -19.39 17.33 -0.83
N ASP A 169 -18.35 16.58 -0.46
CA ASP A 169 -16.96 16.96 -0.76
C ASP A 169 -16.48 16.37 -2.09
N LYS A 170 -16.22 17.27 -3.06
CA LYS A 170 -15.90 16.95 -4.46
C LYS A 170 -14.53 17.46 -4.87
N ASN A 171 -13.69 17.81 -3.92
CA ASN A 171 -12.40 18.40 -4.21
C ASN A 171 -11.41 17.37 -4.78
N LEU A 172 -10.44 17.85 -5.54
CA LEU A 172 -9.22 17.10 -5.84
C LEU A 172 -8.45 16.89 -4.55
N ASN A 173 -7.77 15.75 -4.46
CA ASN A 173 -6.95 15.45 -3.33
C ASN A 173 -5.50 15.21 -3.75
N LEU A 174 -4.58 15.41 -2.80
CA LEU A 174 -3.16 15.25 -2.95
C LEU A 174 -2.63 14.29 -1.88
N GLY A 175 -1.62 13.53 -2.23
CA GLY A 175 -0.87 12.70 -1.30
C GLY A 175 0.63 12.76 -1.59
N PHE A 176 1.41 12.60 -0.55
CA PHE A 176 2.85 12.48 -0.62
C PHE A 176 3.32 11.34 0.28
N GLY A 177 4.37 10.63 -0.14
CA GLY A 177 4.89 9.57 0.70
C GLY A 177 6.31 9.17 0.34
N PHE A 178 6.86 8.27 1.14
CA PHE A 178 8.21 7.78 0.96
C PHE A 178 8.30 6.29 1.31
N GLU A 179 9.30 5.66 0.73
CA GLU A 179 9.79 4.35 1.15
C GLU A 179 11.29 4.46 1.43
N LYS A 180 11.74 3.87 2.55
CA LYS A 180 13.17 3.75 2.91
C LYS A 180 13.50 2.30 3.18
N THR A 181 14.40 1.74 2.39
CA THR A 181 14.89 0.37 2.63
C THR A 181 15.81 0.32 3.85
N VAL A 182 15.61 -0.71 4.67
CA VAL A 182 16.41 -1.02 5.85
C VAL A 182 16.99 -2.42 5.68
N GLY A 183 18.15 -2.49 5.04
CA GLY A 183 18.76 -3.76 4.65
C GLY A 183 18.03 -4.43 3.47
N GLY A 184 18.34 -5.71 3.23
CA GLY A 184 17.93 -6.44 2.03
C GLY A 184 16.44 -6.81 1.96
N LYS A 185 15.74 -6.86 3.09
CA LYS A 185 14.40 -7.47 3.19
C LYS A 185 13.33 -6.57 3.79
N VAL A 186 13.69 -5.43 4.35
CA VAL A 186 12.77 -4.57 5.10
C VAL A 186 12.74 -3.18 4.49
N SER A 187 11.55 -2.60 4.40
CA SER A 187 11.34 -1.19 4.12
C SER A 187 10.45 -0.56 5.18
N ILE A 188 10.69 0.72 5.45
CA ILE A 188 9.78 1.59 6.20
C ILE A 188 9.08 2.46 5.17
N VAL A 189 7.76 2.55 5.25
CA VAL A 189 6.92 3.35 4.37
C VAL A 189 6.19 4.41 5.20
N GLY A 190 6.01 5.57 4.62
CA GLY A 190 5.22 6.63 5.23
C GLY A 190 4.47 7.40 4.16
N GLU A 191 3.26 7.85 4.48
CA GLU A 191 2.45 8.66 3.58
C GLU A 191 1.67 9.70 4.34
N TYR A 192 1.41 10.79 3.67
CA TYR A 192 0.50 11.83 4.13
C TYR A 192 -0.50 12.15 3.02
N ASP A 193 -1.75 11.79 3.28
CA ASP A 193 -2.89 12.17 2.47
C ASP A 193 -3.46 13.47 3.02
N PHE A 194 -3.47 14.54 2.23
CA PHE A 194 -3.97 15.86 2.63
C PHE A 194 -5.47 15.83 2.90
N ALA A 195 -6.19 14.84 2.38
CA ALA A 195 -7.63 14.66 2.55
C ALA A 195 -8.45 15.91 2.20
N PHE A 196 -8.03 16.65 1.16
CA PHE A 196 -8.76 17.83 0.68
C PHE A 196 -10.16 17.51 0.16
N ASN A 197 -10.43 16.25 -0.09
CA ASN A 197 -11.73 15.72 -0.47
C ASN A 197 -12.50 15.10 0.69
N ASP A 198 -12.07 15.31 1.94
CA ASP A 198 -12.66 14.65 3.11
C ASP A 198 -12.72 15.57 4.36
N HIS A 199 -13.15 16.83 4.20
CA HIS A 199 -13.26 17.77 5.31
C HIS A 199 -14.47 18.71 5.24
N VAL A 200 -15.26 18.66 4.14
CA VAL A 200 -16.43 19.54 3.91
C VAL A 200 -17.73 18.71 3.87
N GLY A 201 -18.84 19.34 4.20
CA GLY A 201 -20.15 18.69 4.17
C GLY A 201 -20.30 17.63 5.25
N SER A 202 -20.74 16.43 4.84
CA SER A 202 -20.86 15.24 5.70
C SER A 202 -19.59 14.37 5.65
N ALA A 203 -18.43 14.99 5.41
CA ALA A 203 -17.15 14.30 5.37
C ALA A 203 -16.80 13.65 6.72
N LEU A 204 -16.05 12.55 6.66
CA LEU A 204 -15.65 11.80 7.84
C LEU A 204 -14.33 12.29 8.44
N GLY A 205 -13.61 13.15 7.74
CA GLY A 205 -12.35 13.76 8.19
C GLY A 205 -12.56 15.09 8.94
N LYS A 206 -11.65 15.39 9.88
CA LYS A 206 -11.59 16.64 10.65
C LYS A 206 -10.85 17.76 9.89
N GLY A 207 -10.12 17.43 8.81
CA GLY A 207 -9.29 18.38 8.05
C GLY A 207 -7.82 18.38 8.44
N ASN A 208 -7.37 17.41 9.24
CA ASN A 208 -5.96 17.26 9.64
C ASN A 208 -5.13 16.46 8.61
N GLY A 209 -5.78 15.86 7.59
CA GLY A 209 -5.15 14.89 6.73
C GLY A 209 -4.86 13.56 7.44
N TYR A 210 -4.52 12.53 6.67
CA TYR A 210 -4.18 11.21 7.19
C TYR A 210 -2.66 10.98 7.11
N LEU A 211 -2.00 10.90 8.25
CA LEU A 211 -0.61 10.48 8.35
C LEU A 211 -0.57 8.99 8.68
N ASN A 212 0.04 8.20 7.81
CA ASN A 212 0.18 6.78 7.97
C ASN A 212 1.65 6.37 7.93
N LEU A 213 2.03 5.39 8.75
CA LEU A 213 3.36 4.78 8.78
C LEU A 213 3.25 3.27 8.71
N GLY A 214 4.22 2.62 8.10
CA GLY A 214 4.23 1.17 7.98
C GLY A 214 5.61 0.58 7.82
N ALA A 215 5.66 -0.74 7.93
CA ALA A 215 6.83 -1.53 7.62
C ALA A 215 6.45 -2.64 6.64
N ARG A 216 7.36 -2.99 5.75
CA ARG A 216 7.26 -4.08 4.79
C ARG A 216 8.42 -5.03 5.00
N TRP A 217 8.14 -6.31 5.07
CA TRP A 217 9.13 -7.37 5.21
C TRP A 217 8.95 -8.40 4.12
N SER A 218 9.89 -8.45 3.18
CA SER A 218 9.98 -9.51 2.17
C SER A 218 10.51 -10.79 2.81
N VAL A 219 9.61 -11.73 3.06
CA VAL A 219 9.94 -13.04 3.68
C VAL A 219 10.75 -13.89 2.71
N GLY A 220 10.36 -13.90 1.44
CA GLY A 220 10.95 -14.66 0.34
C GLY A 220 9.86 -15.20 -0.60
N ASP A 221 10.26 -15.72 -1.76
CA ASP A 221 9.38 -16.40 -2.72
C ASP A 221 8.13 -15.60 -3.12
N GLY A 222 8.25 -14.27 -3.20
CA GLY A 222 7.15 -13.38 -3.54
C GLY A 222 6.28 -12.94 -2.36
N LEU A 223 6.49 -13.48 -1.15
CA LEU A 223 5.71 -13.12 0.05
C LEU A 223 6.26 -11.87 0.72
N THR A 224 5.41 -10.88 0.92
CA THR A 224 5.66 -9.67 1.72
C THR A 224 4.62 -9.57 2.83
N LEU A 225 5.08 -9.33 4.05
CA LEU A 225 4.25 -9.01 5.20
C LEU A 225 4.41 -7.52 5.54
N GLY A 226 3.34 -6.88 5.97
CA GLY A 226 3.32 -5.48 6.36
C GLY A 226 2.59 -5.24 7.67
N LEU A 227 3.05 -4.23 8.38
CA LEU A 227 2.35 -3.63 9.51
C LEU A 227 2.05 -2.18 9.16
N ASN A 228 0.83 -1.75 9.40
CA ASN A 228 0.37 -0.40 9.10
C ASN A 228 -0.16 0.26 10.37
N LEU A 229 0.22 1.52 10.56
CA LEU A 229 -0.38 2.45 11.53
C LEU A 229 -1.02 3.56 10.71
N ARG A 230 -2.35 3.68 10.78
CA ARG A 230 -3.14 4.65 10.04
C ARG A 230 -3.67 5.74 10.96
N ASP A 231 -3.90 6.91 10.37
CA ASP A 231 -4.52 8.05 11.05
C ASP A 231 -3.80 8.50 12.34
N LEU A 232 -2.49 8.69 12.23
CA LEU A 232 -1.66 9.14 13.37
C LEU A 232 -1.97 10.58 13.82
N LEU A 233 -2.68 11.36 12.98
CA LEU A 233 -3.10 12.73 13.29
C LEU A 233 -4.55 12.83 13.77
N ASP A 234 -5.22 11.68 14.02
CA ASP A 234 -6.61 11.64 14.50
C ASP A 234 -7.56 12.45 13.61
N ASN A 235 -7.53 12.19 12.31
CA ASN A 235 -8.37 12.91 11.36
C ASN A 235 -9.81 12.39 11.30
N LYS A 236 -10.07 11.13 11.66
CA LYS A 236 -11.42 10.55 11.64
C LYS A 236 -12.32 11.18 12.70
N ARG A 237 -13.55 11.57 12.31
CA ARG A 237 -14.51 12.24 13.21
C ARG A 237 -15.20 11.31 14.19
N PHE A 238 -15.47 10.08 13.78
CA PHE A 238 -16.37 9.16 14.51
C PHE A 238 -15.63 8.02 15.19
N ASP A 239 -14.32 7.99 15.08
CA ASP A 239 -13.47 7.03 15.76
C ASP A 239 -12.66 7.73 16.83
N SER A 240 -12.70 7.22 18.06
CA SER A 240 -11.92 7.73 19.19
C SER A 240 -10.56 7.05 19.33
N ASN A 241 -10.26 6.08 18.46
CA ASN A 241 -9.01 5.35 18.50
C ASN A 241 -7.94 6.08 17.70
N HIS A 242 -6.83 6.37 18.33
CA HIS A 242 -5.65 6.90 17.66
C HIS A 242 -4.80 5.76 17.10
N ALA A 243 -4.22 5.97 15.91
CA ALA A 243 -3.30 5.05 15.26
C ALA A 243 -3.91 3.65 15.01
N ASP A 244 -4.79 3.54 14.05
CA ASP A 244 -5.34 2.27 13.56
C ASP A 244 -4.24 1.30 13.16
N ARG A 245 -4.31 0.10 13.70
CA ARG A 245 -3.33 -0.95 13.45
C ARG A 245 -3.89 -1.91 12.41
N GLY A 246 -3.10 -2.18 11.38
CA GLY A 246 -3.46 -3.12 10.33
C GLY A 246 -2.31 -4.06 9.98
N ILE A 247 -2.69 -5.19 9.41
CA ILE A 247 -1.75 -6.17 8.86
C ILE A 247 -1.98 -6.22 7.37
N PHE A 248 -0.88 -6.18 6.62
CA PHE A 248 -0.87 -6.34 5.18
C PHE A 248 -0.11 -7.62 4.82
N VAL A 249 -0.66 -8.38 3.88
CA VAL A 249 -0.02 -9.56 3.31
C VAL A 249 -0.12 -9.46 1.80
N GLU A 250 0.98 -9.69 1.11
CA GLU A 250 1.01 -9.77 -0.34
C GLU A 250 1.81 -10.97 -0.79
N TYR A 251 1.30 -11.67 -1.79
CA TYR A 251 1.98 -12.75 -2.46
C TYR A 251 1.98 -12.53 -3.98
N VAL A 252 3.18 -12.39 -4.54
CA VAL A 252 3.41 -12.17 -5.97
C VAL A 252 4.01 -13.42 -6.59
N LYS A 253 3.45 -13.86 -7.72
CA LYS A 253 3.96 -15.02 -8.46
C LYS A 253 3.75 -14.86 -9.98
N PRO A 254 4.55 -15.57 -10.82
CA PRO A 254 4.25 -15.67 -12.23
C PRO A 254 2.92 -16.42 -12.45
N VAL A 255 2.17 -16.03 -13.47
CA VAL A 255 0.88 -16.66 -13.87
C VAL A 255 1.06 -17.53 -15.09
N PHE A 256 1.95 -17.15 -16.00
CA PHE A 256 2.27 -17.87 -17.25
C PHE A 256 3.69 -17.59 -17.72
#